data_9e178084e5667645c7c33d01a757be3e
#
_entry.id   9e178084e5667645c7c33d01a757be3e
#
_cell.length_a   1.000
_cell.length_b   1.000
_cell.length_c   1.000
_cell.angle_alpha   90.00
_cell.angle_beta   90.00
_cell.angle_gamma   90.00
#
_symmetry.space_group_name_H-M   'P 1'
#
loop_
_entity.id
_entity.type
_entity.pdbx_description
1 polymer ?
#
loop_
_entity_poly.entity_id
_entity_poly.type
_entity_poly.pdbx_seq_one_letter_code
_entity_poly.pdbx_strand_id
1 'polypeptide(L)'
;KDTVDITYAGLGGGGVGAVLNRGLAEGVRSIEILDYGGGGGLSKAILSFDLKQKIVVGVDDTDTKEEGATWSLANEIAYTIEKEKLADYLRHTLVQLYPRNPHKTQNCVSTALTFGVIPKNFLMFKDRIYELFNKHTLSKETGLVMLPGIGISKEIKNYSYKTKTSLMSLDEAIDFSKKIKNLEVLMDKWGLIGAIAALGYSEDPKEAVRL
;
A
#
# COMPACT_ATOMS: atom_id res chain seq x y z
N LYS A 1 0.34 -4.09 -22.57
CA LYS A 1 1.66 -4.66 -22.22
C LYS A 1 1.60 -5.13 -20.78
N ASP A 2 2.01 -6.37 -20.51
CA ASP A 2 2.01 -6.95 -19.17
C ASP A 2 3.39 -6.89 -18.51
N THR A 3 4.36 -6.25 -19.16
CA THR A 3 5.75 -6.15 -18.72
C THR A 3 6.28 -4.73 -18.82
N VAL A 4 7.27 -4.44 -17.98
CA VAL A 4 8.10 -3.24 -18.00
C VAL A 4 9.54 -3.67 -18.27
N ASP A 5 10.18 -2.99 -19.21
CA ASP A 5 11.59 -3.20 -19.56
C ASP A 5 12.42 -2.05 -18.98
N ILE A 6 13.43 -2.41 -18.19
CA ILE A 6 14.35 -1.45 -17.57
C ILE A 6 15.75 -1.69 -18.10
N THR A 7 16.33 -0.66 -18.72
CA THR A 7 17.71 -0.71 -19.19
C THR A 7 18.66 -0.36 -18.05
N TYR A 8 19.56 -1.26 -17.74
CA TYR A 8 20.66 -1.03 -16.81
C TYR A 8 21.97 -0.84 -17.57
N ALA A 9 22.73 0.17 -17.17
CA ALA A 9 24.09 0.41 -17.67
C ALA A 9 25.04 0.52 -16.47
N GLY A 10 26.16 -0.18 -16.53
CA GLY A 10 27.19 -0.20 -15.49
C GLY A 10 28.50 0.38 -15.98
N LEU A 11 29.02 1.39 -15.27
CA LEU A 11 30.38 1.92 -15.44
C LEU A 11 31.33 1.18 -14.51
N GLY A 12 32.48 0.73 -15.05
CA GLY A 12 33.58 0.18 -14.26
C GLY A 12 33.74 -1.36 -14.33
N GLY A 13 34.73 -1.87 -13.62
CA GLY A 13 35.33 -3.19 -13.78
C GLY A 13 34.47 -4.44 -13.58
N GLY A 14 33.20 -4.31 -13.22
CA GLY A 14 32.31 -5.46 -13.03
C GLY A 14 31.80 -6.12 -14.31
N GLY A 15 31.88 -5.42 -15.44
CA GLY A 15 31.47 -5.92 -16.77
C GLY A 15 30.11 -6.59 -16.76
N VAL A 16 29.98 -7.64 -17.55
CA VAL A 16 28.76 -8.45 -17.68
C VAL A 16 28.31 -9.07 -16.36
N GLY A 17 29.22 -9.39 -15.43
CA GLY A 17 28.88 -9.97 -14.15
C GLY A 17 27.97 -9.09 -13.29
N ALA A 18 28.17 -7.76 -13.30
CA ALA A 18 27.33 -6.84 -12.58
C ALA A 18 25.90 -6.75 -13.16
N VAL A 19 25.78 -6.89 -14.47
CA VAL A 19 24.48 -6.88 -15.16
C VAL A 19 23.76 -8.21 -15.02
N LEU A 20 24.46 -9.33 -15.18
CA LEU A 20 23.91 -10.70 -15.01
C LEU A 20 23.39 -10.92 -13.59
N ASN A 21 24.12 -10.48 -12.56
CA ASN A 21 23.66 -10.60 -11.18
C ASN A 21 22.32 -9.90 -10.92
N ARG A 22 22.04 -8.79 -11.59
CA ARG A 22 20.73 -8.14 -11.51
C ARG A 22 19.63 -8.97 -12.16
N GLY A 23 19.94 -9.70 -13.22
CA GLY A 23 19.01 -10.62 -13.88
C GLY A 23 18.62 -11.82 -13.01
N LEU A 24 19.37 -12.11 -11.93
CA LEU A 24 19.07 -13.15 -10.95
C LEU A 24 18.16 -12.66 -9.80
N ALA A 25 17.85 -11.35 -9.75
CA ALA A 25 16.99 -10.81 -8.72
C ALA A 25 15.56 -11.35 -8.86
N GLU A 26 14.91 -11.57 -7.73
CA GLU A 26 13.51 -11.98 -7.69
C GLU A 26 12.62 -10.99 -8.47
N GLY A 27 11.67 -11.52 -9.23
CA GLY A 27 10.76 -10.73 -10.07
C GLY A 27 11.27 -10.38 -11.46
N VAL A 28 12.55 -10.67 -11.79
CA VAL A 28 13.05 -10.55 -13.16
C VAL A 28 12.54 -11.72 -14.00
N ARG A 29 11.85 -11.42 -15.10
CA ARG A 29 11.36 -12.43 -16.06
C ARG A 29 12.42 -12.87 -17.06
N SER A 30 13.18 -11.89 -17.57
CA SER A 30 14.21 -12.14 -18.57
C SER A 30 15.29 -11.06 -18.55
N ILE A 31 16.46 -11.40 -19.04
CA ILE A 31 17.58 -10.49 -19.28
C ILE A 31 18.01 -10.59 -20.74
N GLU A 32 18.19 -9.44 -21.40
CA GLU A 32 18.80 -9.30 -22.71
C GLU A 32 20.09 -8.47 -22.56
N ILE A 33 21.23 -9.06 -22.87
CA ILE A 33 22.53 -8.37 -22.80
C ILE A 33 22.77 -7.64 -24.10
N LEU A 34 22.85 -6.31 -24.03
CA LEU A 34 23.12 -5.45 -25.17
C LEU A 34 24.61 -5.21 -25.38
N ASP A 35 25.40 -5.13 -24.29
CA ASP A 35 26.84 -4.97 -24.30
C ASP A 35 27.45 -5.64 -23.07
N TYR A 36 28.41 -6.51 -23.31
CA TYR A 36 29.11 -7.25 -22.27
C TYR A 36 30.07 -6.39 -21.46
N GLY A 37 30.52 -5.24 -22.01
CA GLY A 37 31.54 -4.42 -21.40
C GLY A 37 32.87 -5.14 -21.28
N GLY A 38 33.74 -4.67 -20.41
CA GLY A 38 35.07 -5.22 -20.14
C GLY A 38 36.15 -4.18 -20.40
N GLY A 39 37.34 -4.35 -19.79
CA GLY A 39 38.46 -3.43 -19.97
C GLY A 39 38.17 -1.95 -19.64
N GLY A 40 37.23 -1.68 -18.71
CA GLY A 40 36.77 -0.32 -18.41
C GLY A 40 35.61 0.17 -19.27
N GLY A 41 35.07 -0.68 -20.17
CA GLY A 41 33.93 -0.39 -20.99
C GLY A 41 32.59 -0.43 -20.26
N LEU A 42 31.55 0.09 -20.86
CA LEU A 42 30.18 0.11 -20.36
C LEU A 42 29.51 -1.23 -20.64
N SER A 43 29.03 -1.93 -19.60
CA SER A 43 28.12 -3.05 -19.76
C SER A 43 26.67 -2.59 -19.75
N LYS A 44 25.81 -3.18 -20.59
CA LYS A 44 24.42 -2.78 -20.74
C LYS A 44 23.52 -3.98 -20.95
N ALA A 45 22.36 -3.99 -20.26
CA ALA A 45 21.32 -5.00 -20.45
C ALA A 45 19.92 -4.42 -20.24
N ILE A 46 18.93 -5.12 -20.81
CA ILE A 46 17.51 -4.89 -20.55
C ILE A 46 17.03 -6.00 -19.62
N LEU A 47 16.39 -5.64 -18.51
CA LEU A 47 15.68 -6.54 -17.62
C LEU A 47 14.19 -6.33 -17.79
N SER A 48 13.46 -7.41 -18.04
CA SER A 48 11.98 -7.38 -18.14
C SER A 48 11.35 -7.85 -16.84
N PHE A 49 10.35 -7.11 -16.40
CA PHE A 49 9.58 -7.37 -15.16
C PHE A 49 8.09 -7.43 -15.44
N ASP A 50 7.33 -8.04 -14.53
CA ASP A 50 5.88 -7.87 -14.53
C ASP A 50 5.51 -6.41 -14.28
N LEU A 51 4.58 -5.88 -15.08
CA LEU A 51 3.94 -4.61 -14.79
C LEU A 51 3.02 -4.81 -13.57
N LYS A 52 3.28 -4.07 -12.49
CA LYS A 52 2.43 -4.07 -11.30
C LYS A 52 1.87 -2.67 -11.06
N GLN A 53 0.62 -2.62 -10.65
CA GLN A 53 -0.05 -1.41 -10.21
C GLN A 53 0.12 -1.28 -8.69
N LYS A 54 0.53 -0.11 -8.22
CA LYS A 54 0.55 0.18 -6.80
C LYS A 54 -0.88 0.40 -6.30
N ILE A 55 -1.23 -0.28 -5.22
CA ILE A 55 -2.50 -0.15 -4.50
C ILE A 55 -2.19 0.15 -3.05
N VAL A 56 -2.83 1.18 -2.49
CA VAL A 56 -2.82 1.44 -1.06
C VAL A 56 -4.18 1.09 -0.48
N VAL A 57 -4.18 0.24 0.53
CA VAL A 57 -5.37 -0.15 1.30
C VAL A 57 -5.31 0.55 2.65
N GLY A 58 -6.31 1.34 2.97
CA GLY A 58 -6.48 1.96 4.29
C GLY A 58 -7.53 1.21 5.10
N VAL A 59 -7.26 0.96 6.38
CA VAL A 59 -8.16 0.24 7.27
C VAL A 59 -8.11 0.84 8.68
N ASP A 60 -9.28 0.86 9.34
CA ASP A 60 -9.40 1.28 10.74
C ASP A 60 -10.58 0.58 11.43
N ASP A 61 -10.57 0.62 12.77
CA ASP A 61 -11.64 0.10 13.64
C ASP A 61 -12.03 -1.36 13.35
N THR A 62 -11.03 -2.24 13.19
CA THR A 62 -11.28 -3.70 13.10
C THR A 62 -11.30 -4.39 14.46
N ASP A 63 -10.86 -3.69 15.51
CA ASP A 63 -10.80 -4.15 16.89
C ASP A 63 -11.93 -3.56 17.74
N THR A 64 -12.05 -4.04 18.96
CA THR A 64 -12.94 -3.50 19.99
C THR A 64 -12.11 -2.87 21.12
N LYS A 65 -12.78 -2.34 22.14
CA LYS A 65 -12.10 -1.84 23.36
C LYS A 65 -11.45 -2.96 24.16
N GLU A 66 -12.00 -4.15 24.06
CA GLU A 66 -11.63 -5.32 24.85
C GLU A 66 -10.58 -6.20 24.17
N GLU A 67 -10.65 -6.31 22.85
CA GLU A 67 -9.81 -7.26 22.12
C GLU A 67 -9.50 -6.82 20.67
N GLY A 68 -8.46 -7.43 20.12
CA GLY A 68 -8.00 -7.19 18.76
C GLY A 68 -6.97 -6.08 18.65
N ALA A 69 -6.48 -5.89 17.45
CA ALA A 69 -5.63 -4.76 17.04
C ALA A 69 -5.67 -4.63 15.51
N THR A 70 -6.13 -3.50 15.02
CA THR A 70 -6.27 -3.25 13.58
C THR A 70 -4.95 -3.48 12.82
N TRP A 71 -3.82 -3.01 13.34
CA TRP A 71 -2.53 -3.18 12.69
C TRP A 71 -2.09 -4.65 12.61
N SER A 72 -2.41 -5.45 13.62
CA SER A 72 -2.04 -6.87 13.65
C SER A 72 -2.87 -7.66 12.64
N LEU A 73 -4.19 -7.49 12.63
CA LEU A 73 -5.06 -8.10 11.64
C LEU A 73 -4.65 -7.70 10.20
N ALA A 74 -4.38 -6.41 9.99
CA ALA A 74 -3.95 -5.90 8.69
C ALA A 74 -2.66 -6.58 8.21
N ASN A 75 -1.68 -6.77 9.10
CA ASN A 75 -0.43 -7.44 8.78
C ASN A 75 -0.65 -8.91 8.39
N GLU A 76 -1.45 -9.65 9.15
CA GLU A 76 -1.77 -11.06 8.87
C GLU A 76 -2.51 -11.22 7.53
N ILE A 77 -3.43 -10.30 7.24
CA ILE A 77 -4.13 -10.28 5.95
C ILE A 77 -3.13 -9.98 4.80
N ALA A 78 -2.22 -9.02 4.99
CA ALA A 78 -1.22 -8.70 3.97
C ALA A 78 -0.32 -9.89 3.64
N TYR A 79 0.16 -10.61 4.64
CA TYR A 79 0.94 -11.85 4.43
C TYR A 79 0.10 -12.96 3.79
N THR A 80 -1.17 -13.07 4.12
CA THR A 80 -2.08 -14.04 3.48
C THR A 80 -2.20 -13.76 1.98
N ILE A 81 -2.42 -12.51 1.61
CA ILE A 81 -2.50 -12.05 0.21
C ILE A 81 -1.20 -12.36 -0.56
N GLU A 82 -0.05 -12.11 0.05
CA GLU A 82 1.26 -12.40 -0.55
C GLU A 82 1.48 -13.90 -0.71
N LYS A 83 1.18 -14.70 0.31
CA LYS A 83 1.25 -16.17 0.28
C LYS A 83 0.34 -16.77 -0.79
N GLU A 84 -0.84 -16.19 -1.00
CA GLU A 84 -1.77 -16.57 -2.06
C GLU A 84 -1.31 -16.07 -3.45
N LYS A 85 -0.21 -15.31 -3.54
CA LYS A 85 0.37 -14.75 -4.77
C LYS A 85 -0.60 -13.82 -5.54
N LEU A 86 -1.50 -13.18 -4.83
CA LEU A 86 -2.42 -12.20 -5.40
C LEU A 86 -1.79 -10.83 -5.59
N ALA A 87 -0.86 -10.46 -4.70
CA ALA A 87 -0.09 -9.23 -4.75
C ALA A 87 1.24 -9.37 -3.99
N ASP A 88 2.21 -8.51 -4.30
CA ASP A 88 3.39 -8.33 -3.45
C ASP A 88 3.04 -7.40 -2.29
N TYR A 89 3.34 -7.80 -1.09
CA TYR A 89 3.25 -6.94 0.09
C TYR A 89 4.48 -6.05 0.20
N LEU A 90 4.30 -4.73 0.04
CA LEU A 90 5.43 -3.79 -0.08
C LEU A 90 5.68 -3.00 1.19
N ARG A 91 4.62 -2.61 1.93
CA ARG A 91 4.75 -1.74 3.10
C ARG A 91 3.55 -1.81 4.01
N HIS A 92 3.83 -1.68 5.31
CA HIS A 92 2.86 -1.44 6.37
C HIS A 92 3.19 -0.10 7.04
N THR A 93 2.21 0.78 7.12
CA THR A 93 2.36 2.09 7.77
C THR A 93 1.28 2.27 8.83
N LEU A 94 1.71 2.47 10.07
CA LEU A 94 0.84 2.88 11.17
C LEU A 94 0.69 4.39 11.15
N VAL A 95 -0.53 4.89 11.26
CA VAL A 95 -0.83 6.32 11.18
C VAL A 95 -1.51 6.76 12.47
N GLN A 96 -0.80 7.55 13.27
CA GLN A 96 -1.36 8.16 14.47
C GLN A 96 -2.39 9.20 14.08
N LEU A 97 -3.60 9.08 14.57
CA LEU A 97 -4.69 10.04 14.41
C LEU A 97 -4.83 10.92 15.66
N TYR A 98 -5.91 11.73 15.72
CA TYR A 98 -6.14 12.65 16.84
C TYR A 98 -6.32 11.90 18.17
N PRO A 99 -5.36 11.98 19.11
CA PRO A 99 -5.33 11.08 20.27
C PRO A 99 -6.42 11.36 21.32
N ARG A 100 -7.05 12.56 21.23
CA ARG A 100 -8.17 12.95 22.12
C ARG A 100 -9.53 12.58 21.55
N ASN A 101 -9.58 11.70 20.53
CA ASN A 101 -10.85 11.22 19.98
C ASN A 101 -11.59 10.39 21.05
N PRO A 102 -12.82 10.77 21.46
CA PRO A 102 -13.60 10.02 22.45
C PRO A 102 -14.13 8.68 21.93
N HIS A 103 -14.16 8.48 20.61
CA HIS A 103 -14.69 7.28 19.96
C HIS A 103 -13.62 6.22 19.65
N LYS A 104 -12.34 6.49 19.96
CA LYS A 104 -11.26 5.51 19.74
C LYS A 104 -11.51 4.20 20.49
N THR A 105 -11.12 3.09 19.92
CA THR A 105 -11.15 1.76 20.55
C THR A 105 -10.09 1.66 21.66
N GLN A 106 -8.84 1.48 21.30
CA GLN A 106 -7.71 1.41 22.24
C GLN A 106 -6.75 2.58 21.97
N ASN A 107 -6.06 2.53 20.85
CA ASN A 107 -5.16 3.56 20.37
C ASN A 107 -5.79 4.25 19.15
N CYS A 108 -5.66 5.54 19.02
CA CYS A 108 -6.18 6.26 17.85
C CYS A 108 -5.20 6.13 16.67
N VAL A 109 -5.08 4.91 16.13
CA VAL A 109 -4.10 4.55 15.10
C VAL A 109 -4.81 3.79 13.98
N SER A 110 -4.79 4.34 12.79
CA SER A 110 -5.20 3.65 11.56
C SER A 110 -4.02 3.00 10.84
N THR A 111 -4.30 2.20 9.83
CA THR A 111 -3.29 1.38 9.15
C THR A 111 -3.40 1.53 7.63
N ALA A 112 -2.25 1.71 6.97
CA ALA A 112 -2.14 1.63 5.51
C ALA A 112 -1.24 0.45 5.10
N LEU A 113 -1.75 -0.36 4.18
CA LEU A 113 -1.01 -1.43 3.51
C LEU A 113 -0.75 -1.05 2.07
N THR A 114 0.46 -1.23 1.58
CA THR A 114 0.81 -0.97 0.18
C THR A 114 1.14 -2.27 -0.53
N PHE A 115 0.54 -2.46 -1.69
CA PHE A 115 0.71 -3.66 -2.51
C PHE A 115 1.14 -3.31 -3.94
N GLY A 116 1.88 -4.26 -4.57
CA GLY A 116 2.12 -4.32 -6.00
C GLY A 116 1.22 -5.39 -6.63
N VAL A 117 0.20 -4.99 -7.39
CA VAL A 117 -0.81 -5.90 -7.95
C VAL A 117 -0.67 -5.97 -9.46
N ILE A 118 -0.63 -7.17 -10.03
CA ILE A 118 -0.71 -7.34 -11.49
C ILE A 118 -2.09 -6.86 -11.96
N PRO A 119 -2.23 -5.93 -12.93
CA PRO A 119 -3.50 -5.30 -13.27
C PRO A 119 -4.65 -6.27 -13.54
N LYS A 120 -4.38 -7.40 -14.20
CA LYS A 120 -5.40 -8.43 -14.46
C LYS A 120 -5.94 -9.12 -13.21
N ASN A 121 -5.19 -9.10 -12.10
CA ASN A 121 -5.57 -9.71 -10.82
C ASN A 121 -6.29 -8.72 -9.89
N PHE A 122 -6.47 -7.46 -10.30
CA PHE A 122 -6.99 -6.40 -9.44
C PHE A 122 -8.35 -6.75 -8.80
N LEU A 123 -9.29 -7.23 -9.58
CA LEU A 123 -10.62 -7.59 -9.05
C LEU A 123 -10.53 -8.73 -8.03
N MET A 124 -9.78 -9.78 -8.33
CA MET A 124 -9.58 -10.92 -7.41
C MET A 124 -8.89 -10.47 -6.12
N PHE A 125 -7.87 -9.61 -6.22
CA PHE A 125 -7.19 -9.00 -5.07
C PHE A 125 -8.16 -8.18 -4.22
N LYS A 126 -8.98 -7.33 -4.83
CA LYS A 126 -9.97 -6.49 -4.16
C LYS A 126 -11.00 -7.33 -3.40
N ASP A 127 -11.59 -8.32 -4.09
CA ASP A 127 -12.60 -9.20 -3.50
C ASP A 127 -12.02 -9.99 -2.31
N ARG A 128 -10.78 -10.46 -2.45
CA ARG A 128 -10.11 -11.20 -1.39
C ARG A 128 -9.74 -10.33 -0.19
N ILE A 129 -9.29 -9.10 -0.39
CA ILE A 129 -9.07 -8.11 0.68
C ILE A 129 -10.37 -7.88 1.45
N TYR A 130 -11.47 -7.61 0.74
CA TYR A 130 -12.77 -7.41 1.37
C TYR A 130 -13.22 -8.64 2.18
N GLU A 131 -13.14 -9.84 1.59
CA GLU A 131 -13.52 -11.10 2.23
C GLU A 131 -12.76 -11.33 3.54
N LEU A 132 -11.42 -11.15 3.51
CA LEU A 132 -10.57 -11.38 4.68
C LEU A 132 -10.88 -10.38 5.81
N PHE A 133 -10.98 -9.09 5.51
CA PHE A 133 -11.34 -8.10 6.53
C PHE A 133 -12.75 -8.33 7.06
N ASN A 134 -13.74 -8.58 6.20
CA ASN A 134 -15.12 -8.83 6.61
C ASN A 134 -15.26 -10.09 7.51
N LYS A 135 -14.45 -11.11 7.24
CA LYS A 135 -14.46 -12.37 8.01
C LYS A 135 -13.80 -12.24 9.38
N HIS A 136 -12.72 -11.46 9.47
CA HIS A 136 -11.84 -11.45 10.65
C HIS A 136 -11.93 -10.18 11.50
N THR A 137 -12.65 -9.14 11.05
CA THR A 137 -12.93 -8.00 11.92
C THR A 137 -13.78 -8.40 13.12
N LEU A 138 -13.47 -7.83 14.28
CA LEU A 138 -14.24 -7.97 15.51
C LEU A 138 -15.25 -6.83 15.70
N SER A 139 -15.15 -5.80 14.88
CA SER A 139 -15.94 -4.57 14.99
C SER A 139 -16.96 -4.44 13.88
N LYS A 140 -18.12 -3.87 14.21
CA LYS A 140 -19.14 -3.47 13.23
C LYS A 140 -18.84 -2.07 12.62
N GLU A 141 -17.83 -1.40 13.16
CA GLU A 141 -17.47 -0.03 12.79
C GLU A 141 -16.30 0.04 11.82
N THR A 142 -15.87 -1.09 11.27
CA THR A 142 -14.72 -1.17 10.36
C THR A 142 -14.88 -0.29 9.14
N GLY A 143 -13.87 0.52 8.89
CA GLY A 143 -13.65 1.24 7.63
C GLY A 143 -12.57 0.58 6.80
N LEU A 144 -12.82 0.41 5.51
CA LEU A 144 -11.88 -0.18 4.57
C LEU A 144 -11.96 0.54 3.23
N VAL A 145 -10.83 1.05 2.76
CA VAL A 145 -10.73 1.76 1.48
C VAL A 145 -9.55 1.27 0.66
N MET A 146 -9.62 1.46 -0.64
CA MET A 146 -8.57 1.10 -1.58
C MET A 146 -8.30 2.24 -2.56
N LEU A 147 -7.03 2.58 -2.76
CA LEU A 147 -6.60 3.63 -3.68
C LEU A 147 -5.57 3.08 -4.67
N PRO A 148 -5.97 2.79 -5.90
CA PRO A 148 -5.05 2.51 -7.00
C PRO A 148 -4.32 3.77 -7.45
N GLY A 149 -3.01 3.69 -7.65
CA GLY A 149 -2.22 4.78 -8.20
C GLY A 149 -0.83 4.93 -7.57
N ILE A 150 0.07 5.64 -8.27
CA ILE A 150 1.46 5.77 -7.83
C ILE A 150 1.59 6.76 -6.67
N GLY A 151 0.91 7.90 -6.76
CA GLY A 151 1.03 8.99 -5.80
C GLY A 151 -0.23 9.23 -4.98
N ILE A 152 -0.05 9.85 -3.83
CA ILE A 152 -1.14 10.29 -2.96
C ILE A 152 -1.43 11.78 -3.24
N SER A 153 -2.67 12.10 -3.57
CA SER A 153 -3.07 13.48 -3.91
C SER A 153 -2.95 14.43 -2.71
N LYS A 154 -2.82 15.73 -3.02
CA LYS A 154 -2.74 16.76 -1.99
C LYS A 154 -4.02 16.82 -1.13
N GLU A 155 -5.16 16.55 -1.74
CA GLU A 155 -6.46 16.50 -1.05
C GLU A 155 -6.48 15.42 0.01
N ILE A 156 -6.01 14.20 -0.31
CA ILE A 156 -5.92 13.09 0.65
C ILE A 156 -4.92 13.45 1.76
N LYS A 157 -3.77 14.02 1.44
CA LYS A 157 -2.77 14.46 2.45
C LYS A 157 -3.36 15.52 3.40
N ASN A 158 -4.12 16.48 2.87
CA ASN A 158 -4.78 17.50 3.67
C ASN A 158 -5.87 16.90 4.58
N TYR A 159 -6.66 15.96 4.07
CA TYR A 159 -7.65 15.23 4.85
C TYR A 159 -6.96 14.48 6.01
N SER A 160 -5.90 13.75 5.71
CA SER A 160 -5.13 12.99 6.70
C SER A 160 -4.54 13.90 7.78
N TYR A 161 -4.00 15.05 7.41
CA TYR A 161 -3.51 16.06 8.36
C TYR A 161 -4.64 16.58 9.26
N LYS A 162 -5.81 16.91 8.69
CA LYS A 162 -6.98 17.35 9.46
C LYS A 162 -7.39 16.28 10.48
N THR A 163 -7.42 15.01 10.09
CA THR A 163 -7.78 13.89 10.97
C THR A 163 -6.78 13.64 12.10
N LYS A 164 -5.50 14.04 11.94
CA LYS A 164 -4.51 14.01 13.03
C LYS A 164 -4.69 15.14 14.04
N THR A 165 -5.24 16.26 13.62
CA THR A 165 -5.25 17.51 14.41
C THR A 165 -6.62 17.87 14.97
N SER A 166 -7.68 17.24 14.47
CA SER A 166 -9.07 17.55 14.88
C SER A 166 -9.98 16.32 14.73
N LEU A 167 -11.12 16.41 15.41
CA LEU A 167 -12.20 15.45 15.22
C LEU A 167 -12.81 15.63 13.82
N MET A 168 -13.19 14.51 13.22
CA MET A 168 -13.89 14.42 11.96
C MET A 168 -15.20 13.65 12.17
N SER A 169 -16.23 13.97 11.40
CA SER A 169 -17.47 13.21 11.38
C SER A 169 -17.46 12.16 10.26
N LEU A 170 -18.30 11.15 10.41
CA LEU A 170 -18.49 10.13 9.37
C LEU A 170 -19.03 10.75 8.07
N ASP A 171 -19.97 11.71 8.17
CA ASP A 171 -20.53 12.41 7.00
C ASP A 171 -19.45 13.15 6.21
N GLU A 172 -18.51 13.83 6.90
CA GLU A 172 -17.36 14.48 6.25
C GLU A 172 -16.48 13.45 5.51
N ALA A 173 -16.27 12.27 6.08
CA ALA A 173 -15.49 11.19 5.45
C ALA A 173 -16.21 10.62 4.21
N ILE A 174 -17.51 10.38 4.30
CA ILE A 174 -18.34 9.92 3.19
C ILE A 174 -18.34 10.94 2.05
N ASP A 175 -18.56 12.22 2.37
CA ASP A 175 -18.58 13.27 1.35
C ASP A 175 -17.21 13.52 0.71
N PHE A 176 -16.14 13.35 1.49
CA PHE A 176 -14.78 13.42 0.97
C PHE A 176 -14.49 12.24 0.04
N SER A 177 -14.86 11.02 0.43
CA SER A 177 -14.60 9.81 -0.37
C SER A 177 -15.22 9.89 -1.77
N LYS A 178 -16.43 10.45 -1.90
CA LYS A 178 -17.13 10.64 -3.17
C LYS A 178 -16.43 11.61 -4.14
N LYS A 179 -15.60 12.53 -3.60
CA LYS A 179 -14.87 13.54 -4.39
C LYS A 179 -13.52 13.04 -4.90
N ILE A 180 -13.00 11.98 -4.33
CA ILE A 180 -11.66 11.46 -4.69
C ILE A 180 -11.78 10.44 -5.81
N LYS A 181 -11.19 10.79 -6.94
CA LYS A 181 -11.13 9.90 -8.10
C LYS A 181 -10.35 8.62 -7.75
N ASN A 182 -10.86 7.49 -8.17
CA ASN A 182 -10.29 6.16 -7.98
C ASN A 182 -10.21 5.67 -6.51
N LEU A 183 -10.77 6.39 -5.56
CA LEU A 183 -10.92 5.87 -4.21
C LEU A 183 -12.11 4.91 -4.18
N GLU A 184 -11.86 3.67 -3.82
CA GLU A 184 -12.90 2.66 -3.65
C GLU A 184 -13.16 2.46 -2.15
N VAL A 185 -14.40 2.65 -1.72
CA VAL A 185 -14.86 2.38 -0.36
C VAL A 185 -15.42 0.97 -0.33
N LEU A 186 -14.82 0.09 0.48
CA LEU A 186 -15.21 -1.31 0.63
C LEU A 186 -16.03 -1.53 1.90
N MET A 187 -15.72 -0.79 2.98
CA MET A 187 -16.49 -0.76 4.22
C MET A 187 -16.60 0.70 4.68
N ASP A 188 -17.83 1.17 4.97
CA ASP A 188 -18.17 2.59 5.12
C ASP A 188 -18.65 2.97 6.54
N LYS A 189 -18.23 2.21 7.57
CA LYS A 189 -18.62 2.50 8.95
C LYS A 189 -17.70 3.55 9.58
N TRP A 190 -17.76 3.74 10.88
CA TRP A 190 -17.04 4.82 11.58
C TRP A 190 -15.53 4.83 11.28
N GLY A 191 -14.92 3.68 11.16
CA GLY A 191 -13.52 3.50 10.75
C GLY A 191 -13.17 4.07 9.37
N LEU A 192 -14.15 4.46 8.53
CA LEU A 192 -13.91 5.11 7.24
C LEU A 192 -13.07 6.37 7.41
N ILE A 193 -13.25 7.10 8.50
CA ILE A 193 -12.50 8.32 8.82
C ILE A 193 -11.00 8.02 8.86
N GLY A 194 -10.61 7.03 9.66
CA GLY A 194 -9.21 6.66 9.82
C GLY A 194 -8.66 5.87 8.62
N ALA A 195 -9.48 5.05 7.98
CA ALA A 195 -9.09 4.31 6.78
C ALA A 195 -8.66 5.25 5.64
N ILE A 196 -9.41 6.34 5.38
CA ILE A 196 -9.02 7.36 4.40
C ILE A 196 -7.78 8.12 4.88
N ALA A 197 -7.72 8.46 6.18
CA ALA A 197 -6.59 9.20 6.73
C ALA A 197 -5.28 8.42 6.64
N ALA A 198 -5.32 7.09 6.74
CA ALA A 198 -4.14 6.24 6.60
C ALA A 198 -3.47 6.38 5.23
N LEU A 199 -4.25 6.59 4.17
CA LEU A 199 -3.73 6.71 2.81
C LEU A 199 -2.72 7.86 2.69
N GLY A 200 -2.99 9.03 3.32
CA GLY A 200 -2.19 10.24 3.14
C GLY A 200 -0.75 10.13 3.64
N TYR A 201 -0.52 9.25 4.61
CA TYR A 201 0.79 9.00 5.21
C TYR A 201 1.42 7.66 4.82
N SER A 202 0.81 6.92 3.91
CA SER A 202 1.29 5.59 3.49
C SER A 202 2.72 5.60 2.94
N GLU A 203 3.21 6.76 2.45
CA GLU A 203 4.54 6.93 1.88
C GLU A 203 5.51 7.66 2.82
N ASP A 204 5.01 8.21 3.93
CA ASP A 204 5.81 9.00 4.87
C ASP A 204 5.65 8.46 6.31
N PRO A 205 6.33 7.35 6.64
CA PRO A 205 6.20 6.71 7.95
C PRO A 205 6.71 7.58 9.11
N LYS A 206 7.59 8.56 8.87
CA LYS A 206 8.06 9.48 9.91
C LYS A 206 6.95 10.44 10.33
N GLU A 207 6.28 11.05 9.36
CA GLU A 207 5.16 11.95 9.61
C GLU A 207 3.89 11.17 10.02
N ALA A 208 3.78 9.89 9.65
CA ALA A 208 2.65 9.05 10.03
C ALA A 208 2.48 8.93 11.55
N VAL A 209 3.56 8.73 12.29
CA VAL A 209 3.56 8.53 13.75
C VAL A 209 3.79 9.81 14.55
N ARG A 210 4.11 10.92 13.91
CA ARG A 210 4.33 12.21 14.55
C ARG A 210 2.99 12.82 15.00
N LEU A 211 2.95 13.36 16.23
CA LEU A 211 1.83 14.13 16.79
C LEU A 211 2.02 15.62 16.58
#